data_bddd8b45adff7e6c053d15052c70c183
#
_entry.id   bddd8b45adff7e6c053d15052c70c183
#
_cell.length_a   1.000
_cell.length_b   1.000
_cell.length_c   1.000
_cell.angle_alpha   90.00
_cell.angle_beta   90.00
_cell.angle_gamma   90.00
#
_symmetry.space_group_name_H-M   'P 1'
#
loop_
_entity.id
_entity.type
_entity.pdbx_description
1 polymer ?
#
loop_
_entity_poly.entity_id
_entity_poly.type
_entity_poly.pdbx_seq_one_letter_code
_entity_poly.pdbx_strand_id
1 'polypeptide(L)'
;MTAAKIGKIDETSCGSLRWINIEKPGQKELEFLASNYSFHPLALEDCISKIQLPKIDRYRDYIFIILHFPCLKDGGKLVAPSQLSIFLGKNYIITIHQGDIQPLTDLFRRCKEDEQTRGAIICNSVGYTFYRLLDTLVDAFFPILDYVLRELDEIEDIVFDEKVEAVREVTLLRRKIADLRRITFPLKRIVSELARDVNRFSTFDLTTYFEDIQDHIDKVWETLEECKETIEIYKDTDFMLNTEKTNKILAILTILFTLSIPATVVGTIYGMNINLPGGVETGPWDFLGTYTTLIILLILSIIPALLMLWYFRRVGWI
;
A
#
# COMPACT_ATOMS: atom_id res chain seq x y z
N MET A 1 24.19 -25.52 3.68
CA MET A 1 23.94 -25.78 5.10
C MET A 1 23.64 -24.45 5.76
N THR A 2 22.37 -24.13 5.94
CA THR A 2 21.90 -22.87 6.57
C THR A 2 22.16 -23.02 8.08
N ALA A 3 22.98 -22.16 8.66
CA ALA A 3 23.21 -22.15 10.11
C ALA A 3 21.86 -22.06 10.82
N ALA A 4 21.55 -23.03 11.65
CA ALA A 4 20.36 -23.04 12.47
C ALA A 4 20.37 -21.76 13.35
N LYS A 5 19.43 -20.84 13.11
CA LYS A 5 19.23 -19.68 13.94
C LYS A 5 18.84 -20.20 15.34
N ILE A 6 19.72 -20.01 16.31
CA ILE A 6 19.45 -20.34 17.69
C ILE A 6 18.43 -19.35 18.20
N GLY A 7 17.28 -19.84 18.67
CA GLY A 7 16.27 -19.04 19.32
C GLY A 7 16.81 -18.44 20.63
N LYS A 8 16.30 -17.30 21.04
CA LYS A 8 16.69 -16.63 22.28
C LYS A 8 15.48 -16.60 23.22
N ILE A 9 15.64 -17.22 24.39
CA ILE A 9 14.64 -17.14 25.46
C ILE A 9 15.16 -16.12 26.48
N ASP A 10 14.40 -15.05 26.69
CA ASP A 10 14.67 -14.05 27.70
C ASP A 10 13.48 -14.00 28.68
N GLU A 11 13.74 -13.74 29.95
CA GLU A 11 12.71 -13.64 30.97
C GLU A 11 12.91 -12.41 31.85
N THR A 12 11.80 -11.81 32.27
CA THR A 12 11.73 -10.80 33.31
C THR A 12 10.54 -11.09 34.21
N SER A 13 10.61 -10.74 35.48
CA SER A 13 9.57 -11.06 36.45
C SER A 13 9.39 -9.96 37.49
N CYS A 14 8.18 -9.91 38.06
CA CYS A 14 7.85 -9.09 39.20
C CYS A 14 6.88 -9.86 40.11
N GLY A 15 7.29 -10.14 41.34
CA GLY A 15 6.52 -11.00 42.24
C GLY A 15 6.30 -12.39 41.66
N SER A 16 5.06 -12.79 41.54
CA SER A 16 4.68 -14.10 40.95
C SER A 16 4.48 -14.06 39.43
N LEU A 17 4.46 -12.86 38.81
CA LEU A 17 4.23 -12.70 37.36
C LEU A 17 5.55 -12.79 36.59
N ARG A 18 5.55 -13.59 35.54
CA ARG A 18 6.69 -13.76 34.63
C ARG A 18 6.31 -13.36 33.20
N TRP A 19 7.17 -12.58 32.55
CA TRP A 19 7.11 -12.33 31.11
C TRP A 19 8.30 -13.01 30.43
N ILE A 20 7.99 -13.99 29.58
CA ILE A 20 8.98 -14.74 28.80
C ILE A 20 8.84 -14.26 27.34
N ASN A 21 9.95 -13.83 26.77
CA ASN A 21 10.04 -13.43 25.38
C ASN A 21 10.92 -14.39 24.60
N ILE A 22 10.38 -14.96 23.52
CA ILE A 22 11.09 -15.93 22.67
C ILE A 22 11.23 -15.33 21.28
N GLU A 23 12.47 -15.07 20.89
CA GLU A 23 12.80 -14.58 19.55
C GLU A 23 13.31 -15.72 18.68
N LYS A 24 12.80 -15.78 17.44
CA LYS A 24 13.17 -16.79 16.42
C LYS A 24 13.02 -18.22 16.96
N PRO A 25 11.80 -18.62 17.34
CA PRO A 25 11.55 -19.92 17.94
C PRO A 25 12.00 -21.05 17.02
N GLY A 26 12.62 -22.06 17.63
CA GLY A 26 12.95 -23.33 16.99
C GLY A 26 12.43 -24.49 17.82
N GLN A 27 12.82 -25.71 17.46
CA GLN A 27 12.36 -26.92 18.13
C GLN A 27 12.72 -26.95 19.63
N LYS A 28 13.90 -26.42 20.00
CA LYS A 28 14.37 -26.39 21.41
C LYS A 28 13.52 -25.50 22.30
N GLU A 29 13.11 -24.33 21.75
CA GLU A 29 12.26 -23.39 22.48
C GLU A 29 10.85 -23.97 22.68
N LEU A 30 10.34 -24.74 21.71
CA LEU A 30 9.06 -25.45 21.87
C LEU A 30 9.16 -26.60 22.87
N GLU A 31 10.25 -27.37 22.89
CA GLU A 31 10.50 -28.42 23.89
C GLU A 31 10.59 -27.83 25.31
N PHE A 32 11.21 -26.67 25.44
CA PHE A 32 11.20 -25.92 26.70
C PHE A 32 9.78 -25.57 27.15
N LEU A 33 8.96 -25.03 26.26
CA LEU A 33 7.56 -24.69 26.58
C LEU A 33 6.72 -25.94 26.90
N ALA A 34 6.85 -27.00 26.11
CA ALA A 34 6.14 -28.27 26.37
C ALA A 34 6.51 -28.91 27.67
N SER A 35 7.78 -28.77 28.11
CA SER A 35 8.27 -29.36 29.38
C SER A 35 7.84 -28.56 30.61
N ASN A 36 7.66 -27.24 30.48
CA ASN A 36 7.39 -26.35 31.62
C ASN A 36 5.89 -25.96 31.72
N TYR A 37 5.13 -26.10 30.65
CA TYR A 37 3.72 -25.69 30.57
C TYR A 37 2.87 -26.76 29.87
N SER A 38 1.62 -26.93 30.34
CA SER A 38 0.66 -27.88 29.76
C SER A 38 -0.03 -27.26 28.54
N PHE A 39 0.72 -26.82 27.54
CA PHE A 39 0.16 -26.25 26.33
C PHE A 39 -0.30 -27.34 25.35
N HIS A 40 -1.35 -27.03 24.60
CA HIS A 40 -1.84 -27.93 23.56
C HIS A 40 -0.81 -28.04 22.44
N PRO A 41 -0.49 -29.27 21.94
CA PRO A 41 0.54 -29.46 20.91
C PRO A 41 0.31 -28.62 19.64
N LEU A 42 -0.94 -28.44 19.19
CA LEU A 42 -1.27 -27.60 18.02
C LEU A 42 -0.93 -26.12 18.25
N ALA A 43 -1.13 -25.60 19.48
CA ALA A 43 -0.78 -24.22 19.79
C ALA A 43 0.75 -23.99 19.75
N LEU A 44 1.53 -24.99 20.14
CA LEU A 44 3.00 -24.96 20.03
C LEU A 44 3.44 -25.05 18.56
N GLU A 45 2.83 -25.92 17.77
CA GLU A 45 3.12 -26.04 16.33
C GLU A 45 2.86 -24.74 15.58
N ASP A 46 1.75 -24.03 15.90
CA ASP A 46 1.40 -22.75 15.30
C ASP A 46 2.43 -21.64 15.57
N CYS A 47 3.23 -21.75 16.63
CA CYS A 47 4.27 -20.77 16.95
C CYS A 47 5.47 -20.80 16.00
N ILE A 48 5.76 -21.92 15.34
CA ILE A 48 6.89 -22.09 14.40
C ILE A 48 6.45 -22.29 12.94
N SER A 49 5.18 -22.60 12.71
CA SER A 49 4.66 -22.75 11.36
C SER A 49 4.70 -21.41 10.61
N LYS A 50 4.73 -21.50 9.28
CA LYS A 50 4.64 -20.31 8.44
C LYS A 50 3.33 -19.58 8.75
N ILE A 51 3.36 -18.27 8.75
CA ILE A 51 2.31 -17.29 9.10
C ILE A 51 0.92 -17.92 9.20
N GLN A 52 0.42 -18.03 10.44
CA GLN A 52 -0.93 -18.50 10.75
C GLN A 52 -1.93 -17.33 10.65
N LEU A 53 -3.22 -17.63 10.46
CA LEU A 53 -4.25 -16.60 10.55
C LEU A 53 -4.40 -16.10 11.99
N PRO A 54 -4.63 -14.80 12.19
CA PRO A 54 -4.92 -14.25 13.51
C PRO A 54 -6.16 -14.94 14.15
N LYS A 55 -5.99 -15.41 15.39
CA LYS A 55 -7.01 -16.18 16.12
C LYS A 55 -6.84 -16.07 17.64
N ILE A 56 -7.90 -16.50 18.35
CA ILE A 56 -7.93 -16.69 19.80
C ILE A 56 -8.39 -18.11 20.08
N ASP A 57 -7.56 -18.91 20.73
CA ASP A 57 -7.90 -20.23 21.23
C ASP A 57 -8.00 -20.18 22.76
N ARG A 58 -9.17 -20.50 23.30
CA ARG A 58 -9.50 -20.43 24.73
C ARG A 58 -9.36 -21.81 25.37
N TYR A 59 -8.40 -21.94 26.27
CA TYR A 59 -8.20 -23.15 27.09
C TYR A 59 -8.63 -22.89 28.53
N ARG A 60 -8.69 -23.95 29.35
CA ARG A 60 -9.13 -23.85 30.74
C ARG A 60 -8.23 -22.93 31.57
N ASP A 61 -6.92 -23.08 31.43
CA ASP A 61 -5.93 -22.44 32.29
C ASP A 61 -5.16 -21.31 31.61
N TYR A 62 -5.30 -21.13 30.31
CA TYR A 62 -4.65 -20.11 29.51
C TYR A 62 -5.44 -19.72 28.26
N ILE A 63 -5.07 -18.61 27.63
CA ILE A 63 -5.51 -18.22 26.28
C ILE A 63 -4.30 -18.22 25.37
N PHE A 64 -4.46 -18.74 24.17
CA PHE A 64 -3.49 -18.63 23.09
C PHE A 64 -4.01 -17.68 22.04
N ILE A 65 -3.16 -16.71 21.65
CA ILE A 65 -3.55 -15.62 20.73
C ILE A 65 -2.48 -15.53 19.65
N ILE A 66 -2.92 -15.41 18.39
CA ILE A 66 -2.06 -15.06 17.26
C ILE A 66 -2.52 -13.73 16.71
N LEU A 67 -1.62 -12.75 16.68
CA LEU A 67 -1.81 -11.44 16.09
C LEU A 67 -0.75 -11.17 15.02
N HIS A 68 -1.06 -10.25 14.11
CA HIS A 68 -0.10 -9.75 13.14
C HIS A 68 0.11 -8.25 13.36
N PHE A 69 1.37 -7.84 13.27
CA PHE A 69 1.77 -6.43 13.30
C PHE A 69 2.59 -6.08 12.06
N PRO A 70 2.54 -4.83 11.58
CA PRO A 70 3.29 -4.43 10.40
C PRO A 70 4.79 -4.38 10.70
N CYS A 71 5.56 -5.00 9.83
CA CYS A 71 7.02 -4.90 9.81
C CYS A 71 7.44 -4.20 8.52
N LEU A 72 8.17 -3.07 8.65
CA LEU A 72 8.70 -2.35 7.51
C LEU A 72 9.96 -3.04 6.98
N LYS A 73 9.98 -3.34 5.68
CA LYS A 73 11.10 -3.95 4.96
C LYS A 73 11.62 -3.00 3.88
N ASP A 74 12.84 -3.24 3.42
CA ASP A 74 13.47 -2.49 2.33
C ASP A 74 13.46 -0.95 2.54
N GLY A 75 13.80 -0.52 3.76
CA GLY A 75 13.84 0.90 4.10
C GLY A 75 12.46 1.58 4.12
N GLY A 76 11.41 0.84 4.45
CA GLY A 76 10.04 1.38 4.53
C GLY A 76 9.21 1.23 3.26
N LYS A 77 9.79 0.70 2.18
CA LYS A 77 9.08 0.55 0.89
C LYS A 77 8.02 -0.55 0.90
N LEU A 78 8.22 -1.59 1.70
CA LEU A 78 7.31 -2.73 1.80
C LEU A 78 6.83 -2.92 3.23
N VAL A 79 5.56 -3.29 3.37
CA VAL A 79 4.96 -3.73 4.62
C VAL A 79 4.73 -5.23 4.54
N ALA A 80 5.15 -5.95 5.58
CA ALA A 80 4.88 -7.37 5.72
C ALA A 80 4.26 -7.67 7.09
N PRO A 81 3.33 -8.63 7.18
CA PRO A 81 2.82 -9.08 8.47
C PRO A 81 3.92 -9.81 9.24
N SER A 82 4.13 -9.43 10.48
CA SER A 82 4.92 -10.19 11.45
C SER A 82 4.01 -10.85 12.46
N GLN A 83 4.15 -12.16 12.62
CA GLN A 83 3.35 -12.95 13.56
C GLN A 83 3.87 -12.79 14.98
N LEU A 84 2.95 -12.50 15.90
CA LEU A 84 3.13 -12.53 17.33
C LEU A 84 2.19 -13.58 17.93
N SER A 85 2.77 -14.64 18.50
CA SER A 85 2.03 -15.67 19.26
C SER A 85 2.16 -15.38 20.75
N ILE A 86 1.05 -15.42 21.48
CA ILE A 86 0.99 -15.02 22.88
C ILE A 86 0.27 -16.11 23.69
N PHE A 87 0.87 -16.56 24.79
CA PHE A 87 0.21 -17.36 25.81
C PHE A 87 -0.03 -16.50 27.05
N LEU A 88 -1.29 -16.38 27.44
CA LEU A 88 -1.72 -15.70 28.66
C LEU A 88 -2.20 -16.74 29.68
N GLY A 89 -1.48 -16.89 30.77
CA GLY A 89 -1.88 -17.74 31.85
C GLY A 89 -2.07 -16.94 33.15
N LYS A 90 -2.32 -17.61 34.26
CA LYS A 90 -2.64 -16.95 35.51
C LYS A 90 -1.49 -16.08 36.05
N ASN A 91 -0.24 -16.52 35.88
CA ASN A 91 0.97 -15.86 36.47
C ASN A 91 2.05 -15.66 35.39
N TYR A 92 1.73 -15.78 34.10
CA TYR A 92 2.72 -15.61 33.05
C TYR A 92 2.09 -15.03 31.78
N ILE A 93 2.93 -14.31 31.06
CA ILE A 93 2.74 -13.95 29.66
C ILE A 93 3.94 -14.45 28.87
N ILE A 94 3.71 -15.15 27.76
CA ILE A 94 4.77 -15.62 26.89
C ILE A 94 4.53 -15.03 25.51
N THR A 95 5.52 -14.32 24.99
CA THR A 95 5.51 -13.73 23.64
C THR A 95 6.52 -14.43 22.76
N ILE A 96 6.07 -14.81 21.55
CA ILE A 96 6.88 -15.58 20.59
C ILE A 96 6.79 -14.90 19.23
N HIS A 97 7.93 -14.49 18.67
CA HIS A 97 8.00 -13.76 17.40
C HIS A 97 9.35 -13.95 16.68
N GLN A 98 9.47 -13.47 15.46
CA GLN A 98 10.68 -13.62 14.63
C GLN A 98 11.78 -12.57 14.93
N GLY A 99 11.60 -11.72 15.94
CA GLY A 99 12.55 -10.65 16.31
C GLY A 99 12.45 -9.42 15.40
N ASP A 100 11.38 -9.29 14.64
CA ASP A 100 11.13 -8.21 13.67
C ASP A 100 10.06 -7.21 14.13
N ILE A 101 9.44 -7.44 15.29
CA ILE A 101 8.50 -6.53 15.95
C ILE A 101 9.29 -5.63 16.92
N GLN A 102 9.88 -4.57 16.40
CA GLN A 102 10.77 -3.70 17.14
C GLN A 102 10.12 -3.08 18.41
N PRO A 103 8.87 -2.58 18.37
CA PRO A 103 8.21 -2.03 19.57
C PRO A 103 8.09 -3.05 20.71
N LEU A 104 7.84 -4.32 20.40
CA LEU A 104 7.80 -5.40 21.40
C LEU A 104 9.18 -5.63 22.02
N THR A 105 10.21 -5.76 21.19
CA THR A 105 11.59 -6.01 21.64
C THR A 105 12.08 -4.85 22.52
N ASP A 106 11.77 -3.61 22.16
CA ASP A 106 12.15 -2.43 22.92
C ASP A 106 11.38 -2.33 24.26
N LEU A 107 10.08 -2.66 24.25
CA LEU A 107 9.28 -2.69 25.49
C LEU A 107 9.81 -3.75 26.45
N PHE A 108 10.07 -4.97 25.96
CA PHE A 108 10.62 -6.06 26.76
C PHE A 108 12.00 -5.71 27.34
N ARG A 109 12.90 -5.15 26.53
CA ARG A 109 14.22 -4.70 26.95
C ARG A 109 14.13 -3.66 28.07
N ARG A 110 13.26 -2.63 27.90
CA ARG A 110 13.03 -1.61 28.93
C ARG A 110 12.53 -2.24 30.25
N CYS A 111 11.58 -3.16 30.19
CA CYS A 111 11.12 -3.87 31.40
C CYS A 111 12.21 -4.72 32.06
N LYS A 112 13.17 -5.24 31.28
CA LYS A 112 14.28 -6.05 31.77
C LYS A 112 15.35 -5.19 32.45
N GLU A 113 15.67 -4.03 31.87
CA GLU A 113 16.78 -3.16 32.27
C GLU A 113 16.37 -2.13 33.33
N ASP A 114 15.15 -1.61 33.28
CA ASP A 114 14.65 -0.56 34.18
C ASP A 114 13.60 -1.10 35.15
N GLU A 115 13.92 -1.01 36.46
CA GLU A 115 13.06 -1.49 37.55
C GLU A 115 11.76 -0.65 37.65
N GLN A 116 11.82 0.65 37.38
CA GLN A 116 10.65 1.52 37.43
C GLN A 116 9.67 1.16 36.31
N THR A 117 10.13 0.97 35.08
CA THR A 117 9.31 0.53 33.94
C THR A 117 8.74 -0.87 34.19
N ARG A 118 9.55 -1.79 34.70
CA ARG A 118 9.10 -3.14 35.10
C ARG A 118 8.00 -3.07 36.14
N GLY A 119 8.17 -2.26 37.19
CA GLY A 119 7.17 -2.02 38.22
C GLY A 119 5.85 -1.50 37.67
N ALA A 120 5.91 -0.54 36.78
CA ALA A 120 4.72 0.07 36.17
C ALA A 120 3.95 -0.90 35.26
N ILE A 121 4.62 -1.82 34.55
CA ILE A 121 4.02 -2.67 33.53
C ILE A 121 3.73 -4.08 34.07
N ILE A 122 4.71 -4.75 34.69
CA ILE A 122 4.63 -6.19 35.03
C ILE A 122 4.06 -6.40 36.42
N CYS A 123 4.31 -5.52 37.41
CA CYS A 123 3.97 -5.78 38.80
C CYS A 123 2.46 -5.68 39.13
N ASN A 124 1.58 -5.37 38.17
CA ASN A 124 0.14 -5.25 38.40
C ASN A 124 -0.60 -6.58 38.23
N SER A 125 -0.80 -7.00 37.00
CA SER A 125 -1.47 -8.25 36.64
C SER A 125 -1.07 -8.70 35.25
N VAL A 126 -1.29 -9.97 34.90
CA VAL A 126 -1.06 -10.48 33.55
C VAL A 126 -1.93 -9.72 32.53
N GLY A 127 -3.21 -9.49 32.86
CA GLY A 127 -4.12 -8.73 32.00
C GLY A 127 -3.63 -7.31 31.74
N TYR A 128 -3.14 -6.60 32.75
CA TYR A 128 -2.60 -5.26 32.59
C TYR A 128 -1.29 -5.25 31.81
N THR A 129 -0.39 -6.21 32.05
CA THR A 129 0.83 -6.37 31.24
C THR A 129 0.50 -6.60 29.78
N PHE A 130 -0.51 -7.42 29.49
CA PHE A 130 -0.96 -7.67 28.14
C PHE A 130 -1.60 -6.42 27.50
N TYR A 131 -2.43 -5.68 28.25
CA TYR A 131 -2.94 -4.39 27.78
C TYR A 131 -1.80 -3.45 27.38
N ARG A 132 -0.81 -3.23 28.25
CA ARG A 132 0.34 -2.35 27.97
C ARG A 132 1.17 -2.81 26.77
N LEU A 133 1.27 -4.11 26.56
CA LEU A 133 1.91 -4.68 25.38
C LEU A 133 1.12 -4.35 24.11
N LEU A 134 -0.19 -4.59 24.10
CA LEU A 134 -1.04 -4.29 22.93
C LEU A 134 -1.09 -2.81 22.64
N ASP A 135 -1.27 -1.96 23.65
CA ASP A 135 -1.26 -0.51 23.57
C ASP A 135 0.00 0.00 22.85
N THR A 136 1.20 -0.44 23.31
CA THR A 136 2.47 -0.11 22.66
C THR A 136 2.56 -0.58 21.22
N LEU A 137 2.01 -1.74 20.90
CA LEU A 137 2.05 -2.29 19.53
C LEU A 137 1.05 -1.62 18.59
N VAL A 138 -0.10 -1.21 19.12
CA VAL A 138 -1.10 -0.46 18.34
C VAL A 138 -0.62 0.96 18.10
N ASP A 139 -0.03 1.62 19.09
CA ASP A 139 0.56 2.95 18.95
C ASP A 139 1.65 2.98 17.86
N ALA A 140 2.35 1.87 17.64
CA ALA A 140 3.36 1.77 16.59
C ALA A 140 2.79 1.82 15.15
N PHE A 141 1.47 1.74 14.96
CA PHE A 141 0.84 1.98 13.66
C PHE A 141 0.85 3.46 13.26
N PHE A 142 0.71 4.39 14.23
CA PHE A 142 0.60 5.81 13.92
C PHE A 142 1.80 6.38 13.14
N PRO A 143 3.07 6.14 13.52
CA PRO A 143 4.21 6.56 12.71
C PRO A 143 4.21 5.99 11.30
N ILE A 144 3.67 4.76 11.12
CA ILE A 144 3.54 4.14 9.79
C ILE A 144 2.45 4.84 8.97
N LEU A 145 1.33 5.20 9.60
CA LEU A 145 0.26 5.98 8.96
C LEU A 145 0.75 7.37 8.55
N ASP A 146 1.45 8.08 9.42
CA ASP A 146 2.03 9.39 9.10
C ASP A 146 2.98 9.31 7.91
N TYR A 147 3.71 8.20 7.78
CA TYR A 147 4.55 7.95 6.61
C TYR A 147 3.71 7.71 5.34
N VAL A 148 2.63 6.91 5.42
CA VAL A 148 1.70 6.66 4.31
C VAL A 148 1.01 7.95 3.85
N LEU A 149 0.57 8.80 4.79
CA LEU A 149 -0.05 10.09 4.48
C LEU A 149 0.91 11.01 3.74
N ARG A 150 2.17 11.12 4.19
CA ARG A 150 3.19 11.90 3.47
C ARG A 150 3.46 11.37 2.07
N GLU A 151 3.56 10.04 1.89
CA GLU A 151 3.71 9.45 0.55
C GLU A 151 2.48 9.74 -0.35
N LEU A 152 1.29 9.84 0.26
CA LEU A 152 0.06 10.16 -0.47
C LEU A 152 0.07 11.60 -0.97
N ASP A 153 0.53 12.55 -0.13
CA ASP A 153 0.70 13.97 -0.49
C ASP A 153 1.77 14.13 -1.58
N GLU A 154 2.91 13.41 -1.49
CA GLU A 154 3.95 13.42 -2.52
C GLU A 154 3.45 12.89 -3.87
N ILE A 155 2.59 11.87 -3.85
CA ILE A 155 1.99 11.31 -5.06
C ILE A 155 0.98 12.28 -5.67
N GLU A 156 0.24 13.05 -4.88
CA GLU A 156 -0.65 14.10 -5.37
C GLU A 156 0.11 15.06 -6.29
N ASP A 157 1.23 15.58 -5.84
CA ASP A 157 2.07 16.51 -6.61
C ASP A 157 2.54 15.87 -7.93
N ILE A 158 2.91 14.58 -7.90
CA ILE A 158 3.37 13.84 -9.09
C ILE A 158 2.24 13.61 -10.09
N VAL A 159 1.04 13.25 -9.62
CA VAL A 159 -0.14 12.98 -10.48
C VAL A 159 -0.57 14.23 -11.25
N PHE A 160 -0.47 15.41 -10.64
CA PHE A 160 -0.81 16.68 -11.29
C PHE A 160 0.34 17.30 -12.11
N ASP A 161 1.55 16.73 -12.08
CA ASP A 161 2.63 17.14 -12.98
C ASP A 161 2.52 16.39 -14.32
N GLU A 162 2.09 17.10 -15.38
CA GLU A 162 1.94 16.53 -16.72
C GLU A 162 3.23 15.92 -17.31
N LYS A 163 4.39 16.15 -16.70
CA LYS A 163 5.69 15.67 -17.20
C LYS A 163 6.13 14.34 -16.62
N VAL A 164 5.50 13.89 -15.53
CA VAL A 164 5.90 12.70 -14.78
C VAL A 164 4.80 11.65 -14.84
N GLU A 165 5.16 10.38 -14.96
CA GLU A 165 4.22 9.26 -14.87
C GLU A 165 4.17 8.77 -13.42
N ALA A 166 2.98 8.84 -12.79
CA ALA A 166 2.77 8.46 -11.40
C ALA A 166 2.44 6.97 -11.18
N VAL A 167 2.24 6.19 -12.24
CA VAL A 167 1.73 4.80 -12.20
C VAL A 167 2.49 3.90 -11.22
N ARG A 168 3.81 4.03 -11.17
CA ARG A 168 4.65 3.19 -10.31
C ARG A 168 4.47 3.53 -8.82
N GLU A 169 4.53 4.79 -8.49
CA GLU A 169 4.42 5.33 -7.13
C GLU A 169 3.02 5.05 -6.57
N VAL A 170 1.98 5.33 -7.34
CA VAL A 170 0.58 5.00 -7.04
C VAL A 170 0.42 3.49 -6.76
N THR A 171 1.00 2.62 -7.61
CA THR A 171 0.90 1.17 -7.44
C THR A 171 1.59 0.69 -6.17
N LEU A 172 2.77 1.23 -5.84
CA LEU A 172 3.51 0.85 -4.64
C LEU A 172 2.78 1.28 -3.36
N LEU A 173 2.29 2.52 -3.31
CA LEU A 173 1.55 3.00 -2.15
C LEU A 173 0.21 2.26 -1.98
N ARG A 174 -0.53 2.03 -3.06
CA ARG A 174 -1.75 1.22 -3.06
C ARG A 174 -1.51 -0.17 -2.45
N ARG A 175 -0.41 -0.83 -2.83
CA ARG A 175 -0.03 -2.12 -2.25
C ARG A 175 0.26 -2.01 -0.76
N LYS A 176 1.01 -0.99 -0.33
CA LYS A 176 1.33 -0.74 1.08
C LYS A 176 0.06 -0.54 1.92
N ILE A 177 -0.88 0.29 1.44
CA ILE A 177 -2.18 0.50 2.09
C ILE A 177 -2.97 -0.82 2.19
N ALA A 178 -3.03 -1.61 1.11
CA ALA A 178 -3.73 -2.90 1.10
C ALA A 178 -3.11 -3.91 2.09
N ASP A 179 -1.78 -3.94 2.21
CA ASP A 179 -1.09 -4.81 3.15
C ASP A 179 -1.34 -4.39 4.61
N LEU A 180 -1.34 -3.08 4.92
CA LEU A 180 -1.70 -2.55 6.24
C LEU A 180 -3.15 -2.89 6.60
N ARG A 181 -4.10 -2.70 5.70
CA ARG A 181 -5.51 -3.04 5.91
C ARG A 181 -5.70 -4.54 6.19
N ARG A 182 -4.98 -5.40 5.48
CA ARG A 182 -5.00 -6.87 5.70
C ARG A 182 -4.49 -7.27 7.09
N ILE A 183 -3.60 -6.47 7.69
CA ILE A 183 -3.11 -6.67 9.06
C ILE A 183 -4.11 -6.11 10.08
N THR A 184 -4.62 -4.89 9.85
CA THR A 184 -5.45 -4.15 10.81
C THR A 184 -6.84 -4.77 10.97
N PHE A 185 -7.47 -5.24 9.90
CA PHE A 185 -8.83 -5.79 9.95
C PHE A 185 -9.00 -6.98 10.91
N PRO A 186 -8.15 -8.04 10.87
CA PRO A 186 -8.24 -9.12 11.84
C PRO A 186 -7.88 -8.67 13.26
N LEU A 187 -6.92 -7.74 13.40
CA LEU A 187 -6.53 -7.19 14.71
C LEU A 187 -7.71 -6.51 15.40
N LYS A 188 -8.44 -5.64 14.68
CA LYS A 188 -9.66 -4.97 15.15
C LYS A 188 -10.66 -5.98 15.72
N ARG A 189 -10.96 -7.05 14.97
CA ARG A 189 -11.89 -8.10 15.40
C ARG A 189 -11.42 -8.82 16.67
N ILE A 190 -10.14 -9.22 16.71
CA ILE A 190 -9.60 -9.98 17.82
C ILE A 190 -9.56 -9.13 19.09
N VAL A 191 -9.15 -7.87 19.03
CA VAL A 191 -9.07 -6.99 20.20
C VAL A 191 -10.45 -6.76 20.82
N SER A 192 -11.50 -6.61 20.00
CA SER A 192 -12.88 -6.47 20.50
C SER A 192 -13.37 -7.72 21.27
N GLU A 193 -12.88 -8.92 20.92
CA GLU A 193 -13.20 -10.15 21.64
C GLU A 193 -12.37 -10.32 22.94
N LEU A 194 -11.11 -9.81 22.94
CA LEU A 194 -10.18 -10.01 24.03
C LEU A 194 -10.55 -9.28 25.31
N ALA A 195 -11.22 -8.15 25.25
CA ALA A 195 -11.60 -7.34 26.40
C ALA A 195 -12.28 -8.16 27.52
N ARG A 196 -13.19 -9.07 27.14
CA ARG A 196 -13.90 -9.94 28.09
C ARG A 196 -13.00 -11.05 28.66
N ASP A 197 -12.16 -11.63 27.81
CA ASP A 197 -11.34 -12.79 28.17
C ASP A 197 -10.19 -12.42 29.08
N VAL A 198 -9.60 -11.24 28.89
CA VAL A 198 -8.43 -10.76 29.62
C VAL A 198 -8.75 -10.36 31.06
N ASN A 199 -9.97 -9.91 31.34
CA ASN A 199 -10.42 -9.55 32.68
C ASN A 199 -10.25 -10.69 33.68
N ARG A 200 -10.33 -11.97 33.27
CA ARG A 200 -10.07 -13.11 34.16
C ARG A 200 -8.62 -13.24 34.64
N PHE A 201 -7.68 -12.54 34.00
CA PHE A 201 -6.27 -12.49 34.35
C PHE A 201 -5.87 -11.15 34.99
N SER A 202 -6.84 -10.34 35.37
CA SER A 202 -6.61 -9.05 36.03
C SER A 202 -7.25 -9.02 37.41
N THR A 203 -6.72 -8.16 38.26
CA THR A 203 -7.23 -7.86 39.60
C THR A 203 -8.25 -6.73 39.62
N PHE A 204 -8.42 -6.02 38.49
CA PHE A 204 -9.36 -4.94 38.28
C PHE A 204 -9.91 -4.97 36.87
N ASP A 205 -10.98 -4.23 36.63
CA ASP A 205 -11.64 -4.18 35.31
C ASP A 205 -10.77 -3.44 34.28
N LEU A 206 -10.49 -4.11 33.18
CA LEU A 206 -9.70 -3.58 32.06
C LEU A 206 -10.57 -3.14 30.88
N THR A 207 -11.89 -3.17 30.99
CA THR A 207 -12.81 -2.89 29.88
C THR A 207 -12.52 -1.56 29.22
N THR A 208 -12.42 -0.47 29.99
CA THR A 208 -12.12 0.89 29.48
C THR A 208 -10.74 0.97 28.81
N TYR A 209 -9.75 0.21 29.30
CA TYR A 209 -8.42 0.17 28.69
C TYR A 209 -8.43 -0.52 27.32
N PHE A 210 -9.24 -1.56 27.17
CA PHE A 210 -9.40 -2.23 25.86
C PHE A 210 -10.30 -1.46 24.91
N GLU A 211 -11.25 -0.67 25.42
CA GLU A 211 -12.03 0.29 24.62
C GLU A 211 -11.10 1.36 24.01
N ASP A 212 -10.15 1.89 24.77
CA ASP A 212 -9.15 2.84 24.27
C ASP A 212 -8.26 2.24 23.17
N ILE A 213 -7.77 0.99 23.35
CA ILE A 213 -7.05 0.29 22.26
C ILE A 213 -7.94 0.11 21.03
N GLN A 214 -9.23 -0.21 21.22
CA GLN A 214 -10.17 -0.38 20.13
C GLN A 214 -10.37 0.92 19.35
N ASP A 215 -10.50 2.05 20.05
CA ASP A 215 -10.61 3.38 19.43
C ASP A 215 -9.35 3.74 18.63
N HIS A 216 -8.15 3.39 19.12
CA HIS A 216 -6.90 3.57 18.38
C HIS A 216 -6.87 2.72 17.11
N ILE A 217 -7.28 1.44 17.17
CA ILE A 217 -7.35 0.56 16.00
C ILE A 217 -8.40 1.04 15.00
N ASP A 218 -9.53 1.55 15.48
CA ASP A 218 -10.60 2.08 14.65
C ASP A 218 -10.13 3.32 13.90
N LYS A 219 -9.40 4.22 14.56
CA LYS A 219 -8.76 5.36 13.93
C LYS A 219 -7.74 4.94 12.86
N VAL A 220 -6.90 3.94 13.16
CA VAL A 220 -5.97 3.37 12.16
C VAL A 220 -6.72 2.83 10.94
N TRP A 221 -7.81 2.08 11.17
CA TRP A 221 -8.63 1.52 10.12
C TRP A 221 -9.29 2.60 9.24
N GLU A 222 -9.93 3.59 9.84
CA GLU A 222 -10.58 4.71 9.15
C GLU A 222 -9.58 5.48 8.28
N THR A 223 -8.42 5.85 8.83
CA THR A 223 -7.36 6.51 8.06
C THR A 223 -6.90 5.67 6.87
N LEU A 224 -6.77 4.34 7.01
CA LEU A 224 -6.41 3.45 5.91
C LEU A 224 -7.50 3.33 4.84
N GLU A 225 -8.80 3.42 5.22
CA GLU A 225 -9.91 3.48 4.26
C GLU A 225 -9.87 4.79 3.47
N GLU A 226 -9.67 5.93 4.14
CA GLU A 226 -9.51 7.24 3.49
C GLU A 226 -8.32 7.24 2.52
N CYS A 227 -7.16 6.75 2.94
CA CYS A 227 -5.98 6.62 2.08
C CYS A 227 -6.25 5.73 0.85
N LYS A 228 -6.99 4.62 1.03
CA LYS A 228 -7.37 3.74 -0.08
C LYS A 228 -8.26 4.47 -1.08
N GLU A 229 -9.27 5.20 -0.61
CA GLU A 229 -10.18 5.95 -1.49
C GLU A 229 -9.41 7.02 -2.27
N THR A 230 -8.56 7.77 -1.60
CA THR A 230 -7.74 8.82 -2.21
C THR A 230 -6.78 8.27 -3.26
N ILE A 231 -6.08 7.16 -2.99
CA ILE A 231 -5.15 6.57 -3.97
C ILE A 231 -5.87 5.99 -5.20
N GLU A 232 -7.10 5.52 -5.07
CA GLU A 232 -7.91 5.10 -6.23
C GLU A 232 -8.31 6.30 -7.07
N ILE A 233 -8.64 7.45 -6.45
CA ILE A 233 -8.89 8.71 -7.17
C ILE A 233 -7.64 9.16 -7.92
N TYR A 234 -6.46 9.13 -7.30
CA TYR A 234 -5.20 9.51 -7.96
C TYR A 234 -4.88 8.61 -9.14
N LYS A 235 -5.08 7.29 -9.02
CA LYS A 235 -4.94 6.34 -10.13
C LYS A 235 -5.84 6.69 -11.32
N ASP A 236 -7.09 7.00 -11.04
CA ASP A 236 -8.06 7.32 -12.09
C ASP A 236 -7.77 8.70 -12.73
N THR A 237 -7.31 9.66 -11.93
CA THR A 237 -6.87 10.98 -12.40
C THR A 237 -5.64 10.88 -13.31
N ASP A 238 -4.61 10.13 -12.92
CA ASP A 238 -3.42 9.88 -13.74
C ASP A 238 -3.79 9.24 -15.08
N PHE A 239 -4.68 8.25 -15.08
CA PHE A 239 -5.20 7.63 -16.31
C PHE A 239 -5.94 8.64 -17.20
N MET A 240 -6.79 9.51 -16.62
CA MET A 240 -7.53 10.54 -17.37
C MET A 240 -6.58 11.56 -18.01
N LEU A 241 -5.59 12.07 -17.26
CA LEU A 241 -4.60 13.03 -17.75
C LEU A 241 -3.75 12.45 -18.89
N ASN A 242 -3.30 11.22 -18.75
CA ASN A 242 -2.55 10.52 -19.80
C ASN A 242 -3.41 10.26 -21.04
N THR A 243 -4.69 9.95 -20.88
CA THR A 243 -5.64 9.81 -21.99
C THR A 243 -5.86 11.13 -22.71
N GLU A 244 -6.05 12.23 -21.96
CA GLU A 244 -6.21 13.58 -22.52
C GLU A 244 -4.97 13.99 -23.32
N LYS A 245 -3.77 13.76 -22.79
CA LYS A 245 -2.50 14.02 -23.48
C LYS A 245 -2.40 13.24 -24.79
N THR A 246 -2.75 11.97 -24.77
CA THR A 246 -2.77 11.13 -25.97
C THR A 246 -3.77 11.65 -27.00
N ASN A 247 -4.97 12.03 -26.58
CA ASN A 247 -5.99 12.59 -27.45
C ASN A 247 -5.55 13.93 -28.07
N LYS A 248 -4.87 14.80 -27.31
CA LYS A 248 -4.28 16.04 -27.83
C LYS A 248 -3.25 15.76 -28.93
N ILE A 249 -2.37 14.78 -28.73
CA ILE A 249 -1.37 14.38 -29.74
C ILE A 249 -2.07 13.84 -30.99
N LEU A 250 -3.06 12.96 -30.83
CA LEU A 250 -3.84 12.41 -31.94
C LEU A 250 -4.58 13.50 -32.70
N ALA A 251 -5.16 14.49 -32.03
CA ALA A 251 -5.82 15.62 -32.67
C ALA A 251 -4.83 16.43 -33.52
N ILE A 252 -3.65 16.75 -32.99
CA ILE A 252 -2.59 17.48 -33.74
C ILE A 252 -2.17 16.68 -34.96
N LEU A 253 -1.92 15.38 -34.83
CA LEU A 253 -1.55 14.53 -35.98
C LEU A 253 -2.65 14.47 -37.02
N THR A 254 -3.91 14.31 -36.57
CA THR A 254 -5.07 14.29 -37.46
C THR A 254 -5.20 15.58 -38.26
N ILE A 255 -5.02 16.74 -37.59
CA ILE A 255 -5.05 18.05 -38.26
C ILE A 255 -3.96 18.16 -39.30
N LEU A 256 -2.72 17.79 -38.96
CA LEU A 256 -1.56 17.83 -39.86
C LEU A 256 -1.80 16.96 -41.11
N PHE A 257 -2.24 15.71 -40.92
CA PHE A 257 -2.54 14.82 -42.05
C PHE A 257 -3.70 15.35 -42.90
N THR A 258 -4.79 15.79 -42.27
CA THR A 258 -6.00 16.27 -43.00
C THR A 258 -5.67 17.51 -43.84
N LEU A 259 -4.84 18.44 -43.34
CA LEU A 259 -4.41 19.61 -44.07
C LEU A 259 -3.47 19.29 -45.25
N SER A 260 -2.71 18.17 -45.18
CA SER A 260 -1.79 17.78 -46.28
C SER A 260 -2.50 17.00 -47.41
N ILE A 261 -3.68 16.38 -47.15
CA ILE A 261 -4.41 15.56 -48.14
C ILE A 261 -4.69 16.31 -49.43
N PRO A 262 -5.26 17.55 -49.45
CA PRO A 262 -5.59 18.23 -50.71
C PRO A 262 -4.35 18.42 -51.59
N ALA A 263 -3.22 18.83 -50.98
CA ALA A 263 -1.98 19.03 -51.73
C ALA A 263 -1.43 17.70 -52.28
N THR A 264 -1.47 16.63 -51.46
CA THR A 264 -1.02 15.30 -51.86
C THR A 264 -1.87 14.74 -53.02
N VAL A 265 -3.20 14.84 -52.92
CA VAL A 265 -4.13 14.36 -53.95
C VAL A 265 -3.91 15.09 -55.28
N VAL A 266 -3.88 16.43 -55.26
CA VAL A 266 -3.62 17.24 -56.44
C VAL A 266 -2.23 16.93 -57.04
N GLY A 267 -1.17 16.90 -56.19
CA GLY A 267 0.18 16.57 -56.64
C GLY A 267 0.31 15.17 -57.21
N THR A 268 -0.38 14.17 -56.63
CA THR A 268 -0.36 12.79 -57.11
C THR A 268 -1.06 12.67 -58.46
N ILE A 269 -2.26 13.24 -58.60
CA ILE A 269 -3.04 13.19 -59.86
C ILE A 269 -2.24 13.82 -61.00
N TYR A 270 -1.70 15.04 -60.79
CA TYR A 270 -0.90 15.73 -61.81
C TYR A 270 0.52 15.18 -61.99
N GLY A 271 1.02 14.37 -61.02
CA GLY A 271 2.26 13.60 -61.16
C GLY A 271 2.10 12.28 -61.93
N MET A 272 0.88 11.87 -62.27
CA MET A 272 0.63 10.65 -63.05
C MET A 272 0.94 10.90 -64.53
N ASN A 273 1.44 9.87 -65.21
CA ASN A 273 1.73 9.90 -66.64
C ASN A 273 0.46 9.59 -67.47
N ILE A 274 -0.55 10.46 -67.33
CA ILE A 274 -1.85 10.37 -68.03
C ILE A 274 -2.20 11.71 -68.62
N ASN A 275 -3.02 11.71 -69.67
CA ASN A 275 -3.49 12.90 -70.32
C ASN A 275 -4.51 13.65 -69.46
N LEU A 276 -4.03 14.72 -68.78
CA LEU A 276 -4.87 15.60 -67.94
C LEU A 276 -4.97 17.00 -68.59
N PRO A 277 -6.12 17.69 -68.44
CA PRO A 277 -6.24 19.07 -68.87
C PRO A 277 -5.22 19.96 -68.18
N GLY A 278 -4.42 20.73 -68.97
CA GLY A 278 -3.30 21.52 -68.43
C GLY A 278 -2.06 20.74 -68.04
N GLY A 279 -2.00 19.42 -68.35
CA GLY A 279 -0.85 18.53 -68.10
C GLY A 279 0.23 18.66 -69.17
N VAL A 280 1.31 17.87 -69.06
CA VAL A 280 2.48 17.95 -69.93
C VAL A 280 2.17 17.63 -71.36
N GLU A 281 1.25 16.69 -71.68
CA GLU A 281 0.92 16.28 -73.02
C GLU A 281 -0.20 17.12 -73.65
N THR A 282 -1.11 17.70 -72.86
CA THR A 282 -2.23 18.53 -73.34
C THR A 282 -1.88 20.00 -73.48
N GLY A 283 -0.70 20.37 -72.99
CA GLY A 283 -0.22 21.74 -72.93
C GLY A 283 -0.73 22.48 -71.67
N PRO A 284 0.09 23.37 -71.10
CA PRO A 284 -0.26 24.15 -69.92
C PRO A 284 -1.38 25.14 -70.22
N TRP A 285 -2.22 25.41 -69.25
CA TRP A 285 -3.14 26.57 -69.34
C TRP A 285 -2.32 27.84 -69.18
N ASP A 286 -2.48 28.78 -70.17
CA ASP A 286 -1.69 30.00 -70.22
C ASP A 286 -2.52 31.29 -70.33
N PHE A 287 -3.87 31.22 -70.17
CA PHE A 287 -4.78 32.36 -70.26
C PHE A 287 -4.50 33.49 -69.24
N LEU A 288 -3.75 33.24 -68.18
CA LEU A 288 -3.25 34.24 -67.21
C LEU A 288 -1.73 34.29 -67.16
N GLY A 289 -1.03 33.75 -68.18
CA GLY A 289 0.39 33.70 -68.32
C GLY A 289 1.00 32.32 -68.07
N THR A 290 2.32 32.22 -68.17
CA THR A 290 3.07 30.93 -68.17
C THR A 290 2.91 30.10 -66.88
N TYR A 291 2.48 30.71 -65.77
CA TYR A 291 2.31 30.03 -64.49
C TYR A 291 0.86 29.70 -64.13
N THR A 292 -0.11 29.85 -65.08
CA THR A 292 -1.55 29.65 -64.84
C THR A 292 -1.85 28.28 -64.25
N THR A 293 -1.31 27.21 -64.81
CA THR A 293 -1.52 25.85 -64.33
C THR A 293 -1.04 25.69 -62.87
N LEU A 294 0.15 26.20 -62.56
CA LEU A 294 0.69 26.14 -61.20
C LEU A 294 -0.21 26.88 -60.18
N ILE A 295 -0.70 28.07 -60.58
CA ILE A 295 -1.59 28.87 -59.72
C ILE A 295 -2.89 28.14 -59.46
N ILE A 296 -3.50 27.50 -60.46
CA ILE A 296 -4.75 26.75 -60.34
C ILE A 296 -4.55 25.54 -59.38
N LEU A 297 -3.44 24.79 -59.54
CA LEU A 297 -3.14 23.64 -58.67
C LEU A 297 -2.92 24.07 -57.23
N LEU A 298 -2.23 25.19 -57.02
CA LEU A 298 -2.06 25.75 -55.66
C LEU A 298 -3.39 26.16 -55.03
N ILE A 299 -4.27 26.85 -55.80
CA ILE A 299 -5.61 27.25 -55.35
C ILE A 299 -6.43 26.01 -54.99
N LEU A 300 -6.43 24.98 -55.86
CA LEU A 300 -7.14 23.72 -55.64
C LEU A 300 -6.66 22.95 -54.41
N SER A 301 -5.40 23.13 -54.03
CA SER A 301 -4.81 22.53 -52.82
C SER A 301 -5.06 23.36 -51.56
N ILE A 302 -4.95 24.68 -51.65
CA ILE A 302 -4.97 25.60 -50.49
C ILE A 302 -6.41 25.86 -50.02
N ILE A 303 -7.38 26.04 -50.92
CA ILE A 303 -8.77 26.35 -50.53
C ILE A 303 -9.38 25.25 -49.65
N PRO A 304 -9.33 23.94 -50.02
CA PRO A 304 -9.85 22.89 -49.15
C PRO A 304 -9.11 22.82 -47.79
N ALA A 305 -7.81 23.03 -47.78
CA ALA A 305 -7.02 23.05 -46.53
C ALA A 305 -7.47 24.19 -45.61
N LEU A 306 -7.71 25.40 -46.15
CA LEU A 306 -8.23 26.53 -45.37
C LEU A 306 -9.65 26.29 -44.87
N LEU A 307 -10.52 25.66 -45.68
CA LEU A 307 -11.89 25.29 -45.27
C LEU A 307 -11.84 24.26 -44.13
N MET A 308 -10.97 23.26 -44.21
CA MET A 308 -10.72 22.29 -43.12
C MET A 308 -10.21 22.95 -41.84
N LEU A 309 -9.26 23.86 -41.98
CA LEU A 309 -8.73 24.63 -40.82
C LEU A 309 -9.83 25.48 -40.17
N TRP A 310 -10.65 26.15 -40.98
CA TRP A 310 -11.80 26.90 -40.47
C TRP A 310 -12.82 26.02 -39.78
N TYR A 311 -13.09 24.83 -40.32
CA TYR A 311 -13.99 23.84 -39.71
C TYR A 311 -13.45 23.35 -38.38
N PHE A 312 -12.17 22.95 -38.27
CA PHE A 312 -11.54 22.51 -37.01
C PHE A 312 -11.59 23.59 -35.94
N ARG A 313 -11.36 24.86 -36.34
CA ARG A 313 -11.45 25.99 -35.42
C ARG A 313 -12.89 26.22 -34.95
N ARG A 314 -13.88 26.01 -35.78
CA ARG A 314 -15.30 26.14 -35.43
C ARG A 314 -15.79 25.04 -34.50
N VAL A 315 -15.24 23.83 -34.60
CA VAL A 315 -15.58 22.67 -33.77
C VAL A 315 -14.79 22.68 -32.45
N GLY A 316 -13.81 23.57 -32.28
CA GLY A 316 -13.01 23.69 -31.04
C GLY A 316 -11.85 22.68 -30.94
N TRP A 317 -11.36 22.18 -32.07
CA TRP A 317 -10.19 21.30 -32.12
C TRP A 317 -8.87 22.08 -32.14
N ILE A 318 -8.92 23.36 -32.47
CA ILE A 318 -7.82 24.34 -32.48
C ILE A 318 -8.28 25.61 -31.77
#